data_db289a1fc98304b0e673bbefd83c753b
#
_entry.id   db289a1fc98304b0e673bbefd83c753b
#
_cell.length_a   1.000
_cell.length_b   1.000
_cell.length_c   1.000
_cell.angle_alpha   90.00
_cell.angle_beta   90.00
_cell.angle_gamma   90.00
#
_symmetry.space_group_name_H-M   'P 1'
#
loop_
_entity.id
_entity.type
_entity.pdbx_description
1 polymer ?
#
loop_
_entity_poly.entity_id
_entity_poly.type
_entity_poly.pdbx_seq_one_letter_code
_entity_poly.pdbx_strand_id
1 'polypeptide(L)'
;EDGRNVIEDIEYVHPKKLVWDSTTDELKVCTREYPSGVELPENKFVVHKYKAKSGHASRAGIMRVVSWMYLFKNYDIKDWVSFCEVFGMPLRLGKYDASASESDKKQLMEAIISLGTDAAGIVPSSTMIEFIESQKTTSVEIYEKLARYCDEQISKAILGQTLTSDSGGGSYAQSKTHNEVRHDLTVADAKSLAVTIRRDIIRPLVEFNYGSEANIPFFGFDCHEVEDQKEVVEIYKTLACD
;
A
#
# COMPACT_ATOMS: atom_id res chain seq x y z
N GLU A 1 -42.00 4.02 14.36
CA GLU A 1 -43.44 4.03 14.70
C GLU A 1 -43.99 5.45 14.92
N ASP A 2 -43.16 6.48 15.02
CA ASP A 2 -43.57 7.89 15.15
C ASP A 2 -43.80 8.62 13.83
N GLY A 3 -43.88 7.91 12.69
CA GLY A 3 -44.03 8.50 11.35
C GLY A 3 -42.78 9.26 10.84
N ARG A 4 -41.64 9.08 11.49
CA ARG A 4 -40.36 9.68 11.06
C ARG A 4 -39.63 8.79 10.09
N ASN A 5 -38.99 9.42 9.09
CA ASN A 5 -38.06 8.75 8.21
C ASN A 5 -36.76 8.47 8.95
N VAL A 6 -36.31 7.23 8.90
CA VAL A 6 -35.03 6.78 9.48
C VAL A 6 -34.22 6.05 8.42
N ILE A 7 -32.91 6.05 8.59
CA ILE A 7 -32.02 5.23 7.75
C ILE A 7 -32.11 3.81 8.28
N GLU A 8 -32.56 2.89 7.43
CA GLU A 8 -32.67 1.47 7.75
C GLU A 8 -31.31 0.79 7.67
N ASP A 9 -30.57 1.04 6.56
CA ASP A 9 -29.24 0.47 6.35
C ASP A 9 -28.40 1.32 5.39
N ILE A 10 -27.07 1.12 5.43
CA ILE A 10 -26.11 1.72 4.52
C ILE A 10 -25.27 0.61 3.90
N GLU A 11 -25.54 0.30 2.63
CA GLU A 11 -24.85 -0.75 1.91
C GLU A 11 -23.65 -0.24 1.12
N TYR A 12 -22.58 -1.03 1.11
CA TYR A 12 -21.42 -0.78 0.28
C TYR A 12 -21.70 -1.09 -1.19
N VAL A 13 -21.49 -0.12 -2.06
CA VAL A 13 -21.61 -0.29 -3.50
C VAL A 13 -20.25 -0.62 -4.10
N HIS A 14 -20.13 -1.82 -4.66
CA HIS A 14 -18.88 -2.26 -5.27
C HIS A 14 -18.51 -1.38 -6.48
N PRO A 15 -17.24 -0.94 -6.64
CA PRO A 15 -16.79 -0.06 -7.73
C PRO A 15 -17.12 -0.56 -9.14
N LYS A 16 -17.24 -1.87 -9.35
CA LYS A 16 -17.69 -2.45 -10.63
C LYS A 16 -19.10 -2.03 -11.09
N LYS A 17 -19.92 -1.55 -10.13
CA LYS A 17 -21.27 -1.03 -10.42
C LYS A 17 -21.27 0.47 -10.71
N LEU A 18 -20.13 1.09 -10.73
CA LEU A 18 -20.00 2.54 -10.90
C LEU A 18 -19.12 2.85 -12.12
N VAL A 19 -19.47 3.90 -12.84
CA VAL A 19 -18.70 4.41 -13.97
C VAL A 19 -18.66 5.92 -13.93
N TRP A 20 -17.53 6.50 -14.33
CA TRP A 20 -17.42 7.94 -14.53
C TRP A 20 -17.84 8.31 -15.94
N ASP A 21 -18.72 9.29 -16.07
CA ASP A 21 -19.00 9.89 -17.36
C ASP A 21 -17.80 10.73 -17.81
N SER A 22 -17.26 10.40 -18.98
CA SER A 22 -16.07 11.08 -19.51
C SER A 22 -16.33 12.52 -19.97
N THR A 23 -17.59 12.89 -20.13
CA THR A 23 -18.00 14.21 -20.63
C THR A 23 -18.37 15.16 -19.51
N THR A 24 -19.11 14.64 -18.50
CA THR A 24 -19.64 15.47 -17.40
C THR A 24 -18.82 15.36 -16.12
N ASP A 25 -17.87 14.42 -16.05
CA ASP A 25 -17.10 14.07 -14.82
C ASP A 25 -18.00 13.64 -13.64
N GLU A 26 -19.20 13.14 -13.94
CA GLU A 26 -20.14 12.64 -12.96
C GLU A 26 -20.03 11.14 -12.75
N LEU A 27 -20.28 10.72 -11.52
CA LEU A 27 -20.34 9.31 -11.17
C LEU A 27 -21.73 8.77 -11.48
N LYS A 28 -21.82 7.68 -12.25
CA LYS A 28 -23.05 7.00 -12.63
C LYS A 28 -23.09 5.57 -12.08
N VAL A 29 -24.27 5.05 -11.84
CA VAL A 29 -24.47 3.65 -11.43
C VAL A 29 -24.87 2.79 -12.62
N CYS A 30 -24.15 1.69 -12.83
CA CYS A 30 -24.46 0.70 -13.88
C CYS A 30 -25.57 -0.24 -13.41
N THR A 31 -26.58 -0.40 -14.23
CA THR A 31 -27.66 -1.38 -14.04
C THR A 31 -27.65 -2.42 -15.17
N ARG A 32 -28.44 -3.48 -15.04
CA ARG A 32 -28.57 -4.47 -16.13
C ARG A 32 -29.16 -3.85 -17.41
N GLU A 33 -30.06 -2.89 -17.26
CA GLU A 33 -30.71 -2.22 -18.37
C GLU A 33 -29.84 -1.13 -18.99
N TYR A 34 -29.00 -0.50 -18.17
CA TYR A 34 -28.12 0.59 -18.57
C TYR A 34 -26.67 0.32 -18.15
N PRO A 35 -25.93 -0.51 -18.91
CA PRO A 35 -24.53 -0.83 -18.64
C PRO A 35 -23.59 0.38 -18.70
N SER A 36 -23.94 1.40 -19.47
CA SER A 36 -23.20 2.67 -19.58
C SER A 36 -23.36 3.60 -18.36
N GLY A 37 -24.28 3.24 -17.45
CA GLY A 37 -24.59 3.99 -16.25
C GLY A 37 -25.74 4.97 -16.40
N VAL A 38 -26.48 5.12 -15.31
CA VAL A 38 -27.50 6.18 -15.12
C VAL A 38 -27.09 7.06 -13.97
N GLU A 39 -27.59 8.27 -13.93
CA GLU A 39 -27.38 9.22 -12.85
C GLU A 39 -27.72 8.58 -11.49
N LEU A 40 -26.94 8.97 -10.46
CA LEU A 40 -27.23 8.51 -9.10
C LEU A 40 -28.56 9.10 -8.66
N PRO A 41 -29.55 8.28 -8.25
CA PRO A 41 -30.78 8.80 -7.70
C PRO A 41 -30.51 9.72 -6.50
N GLU A 42 -31.22 10.82 -6.46
CA GLU A 42 -31.07 11.84 -5.41
C GLU A 42 -31.33 11.24 -4.04
N ASN A 43 -30.51 11.61 -3.06
CA ASN A 43 -30.59 11.18 -1.65
C ASN A 43 -30.52 9.64 -1.42
N LYS A 44 -29.99 8.87 -2.39
CA LYS A 44 -29.83 7.41 -2.29
C LYS A 44 -28.38 6.96 -2.16
N PHE A 45 -27.41 7.87 -2.40
CA PHE A 45 -25.99 7.53 -2.38
C PHE A 45 -25.22 8.49 -1.49
N VAL A 46 -24.28 7.92 -0.74
CA VAL A 46 -23.23 8.69 -0.05
C VAL A 46 -21.98 8.62 -0.93
N VAL A 47 -21.58 9.77 -1.50
CA VAL A 47 -20.43 9.81 -2.40
C VAL A 47 -19.33 10.68 -1.81
N HIS A 48 -18.37 10.01 -1.17
CA HIS A 48 -17.19 10.69 -0.67
C HIS A 48 -16.14 10.84 -1.78
N LYS A 49 -15.76 12.10 -2.07
CA LYS A 49 -14.72 12.43 -3.06
C LYS A 49 -13.53 13.05 -2.33
N TYR A 50 -12.43 12.33 -2.27
CA TYR A 50 -11.19 12.89 -1.74
C TYR A 50 -10.57 13.85 -2.75
N LYS A 51 -10.49 15.13 -2.41
CA LYS A 51 -9.99 16.19 -3.29
C LYS A 51 -8.53 16.51 -3.02
N ALA A 52 -7.64 15.51 -3.22
CA ALA A 52 -6.19 15.70 -3.03
C ALA A 52 -5.57 16.69 -4.03
N LYS A 53 -6.20 16.87 -5.20
CA LYS A 53 -5.73 17.80 -6.25
C LYS A 53 -6.87 18.24 -7.14
N SER A 54 -6.65 19.30 -7.91
CA SER A 54 -7.56 19.76 -8.95
C SER A 54 -7.63 18.76 -10.12
N GLY A 55 -8.74 18.75 -10.83
CA GLY A 55 -9.01 17.89 -11.98
C GLY A 55 -9.97 16.75 -11.67
N HIS A 56 -10.02 15.76 -12.55
CA HIS A 56 -10.96 14.64 -12.49
C HIS A 56 -10.78 13.82 -11.22
N ALA A 57 -11.86 13.54 -10.49
CA ALA A 57 -11.84 12.85 -9.19
C ALA A 57 -11.19 11.46 -9.24
N SER A 58 -11.36 10.70 -10.34
CA SER A 58 -10.73 9.40 -10.53
C SER A 58 -9.19 9.44 -10.55
N ARG A 59 -8.59 10.62 -10.77
CA ARG A 59 -7.14 10.80 -10.80
C ARG A 59 -6.55 11.20 -9.44
N ALA A 60 -7.39 11.48 -8.46
CA ALA A 60 -6.96 11.86 -7.10
C ALA A 60 -6.72 10.67 -6.17
N GLY A 61 -7.05 9.44 -6.60
CA GLY A 61 -6.89 8.25 -5.79
C GLY A 61 -5.41 7.92 -5.51
N ILE A 62 -5.10 7.61 -4.25
CA ILE A 62 -3.75 7.29 -3.77
C ILE A 62 -3.15 6.06 -4.46
N MET A 63 -3.99 5.09 -4.85
CA MET A 63 -3.56 3.88 -5.57
C MET A 63 -2.86 4.19 -6.88
N ARG A 64 -3.15 5.32 -7.51
CA ARG A 64 -2.47 5.73 -8.74
C ARG A 64 -0.97 5.98 -8.55
N VAL A 65 -0.60 6.50 -7.39
CA VAL A 65 0.82 6.76 -7.04
C VAL A 65 1.48 5.50 -6.50
N VAL A 66 0.79 4.80 -5.60
CA VAL A 66 1.31 3.62 -4.90
C VAL A 66 1.46 2.40 -5.81
N SER A 67 0.58 2.23 -6.81
CA SER A 67 0.57 1.04 -7.68
C SER A 67 1.88 0.86 -8.47
N TRP A 68 2.54 1.95 -8.89
CA TRP A 68 3.82 1.85 -9.57
C TRP A 68 4.94 1.35 -8.65
N MET A 69 5.00 1.86 -7.42
CA MET A 69 5.99 1.41 -6.44
C MET A 69 5.74 -0.04 -6.03
N TYR A 70 4.47 -0.43 -5.86
CA TYR A 70 4.09 -1.81 -5.61
C TYR A 70 4.51 -2.73 -6.77
N LEU A 71 4.27 -2.33 -8.03
CA LEU A 71 4.65 -3.09 -9.20
C LEU A 71 6.17 -3.27 -9.29
N PHE A 72 6.94 -2.19 -9.15
CA PHE A 72 8.40 -2.24 -9.19
C PHE A 72 8.97 -3.13 -8.08
N LYS A 73 8.44 -3.03 -6.86
CA LYS A 73 8.84 -3.90 -5.75
C LYS A 73 8.59 -5.38 -6.05
N ASN A 74 7.46 -5.72 -6.64
CA ASN A 74 7.17 -7.12 -6.98
C ASN A 74 8.09 -7.66 -8.07
N TYR A 75 8.45 -6.86 -9.07
CA TYR A 75 9.44 -7.26 -10.07
C TYR A 75 10.83 -7.40 -9.46
N ASP A 76 11.23 -6.46 -8.63
CA ASP A 76 12.50 -6.49 -7.93
C ASP A 76 12.66 -7.74 -7.05
N ILE A 77 11.65 -8.07 -6.25
CA ILE A 77 11.64 -9.29 -5.42
C ILE A 77 11.70 -10.54 -6.29
N LYS A 78 10.97 -10.59 -7.40
CA LYS A 78 11.02 -11.71 -8.33
C LYS A 78 12.43 -11.90 -8.90
N ASP A 79 13.05 -10.83 -9.35
CA ASP A 79 14.40 -10.86 -9.91
C ASP A 79 15.43 -11.22 -8.85
N TRP A 80 15.24 -10.75 -7.60
CA TRP A 80 16.06 -11.14 -6.45
C TRP A 80 15.98 -12.64 -6.16
N VAL A 81 14.79 -13.21 -6.14
CA VAL A 81 14.60 -14.67 -5.96
C VAL A 81 15.30 -15.42 -7.09
N SER A 82 15.11 -15.02 -8.37
CA SER A 82 15.79 -15.64 -9.50
C SER A 82 17.31 -15.51 -9.39
N PHE A 83 17.81 -14.36 -8.93
CA PHE A 83 19.22 -14.17 -8.65
C PHE A 83 19.72 -15.13 -7.57
N CYS A 84 18.98 -15.30 -6.49
CA CYS A 84 19.32 -16.25 -5.41
C CYS A 84 19.31 -17.71 -5.90
N GLU A 85 18.38 -18.07 -6.79
CA GLU A 85 18.36 -19.40 -7.40
C GLU A 85 19.59 -19.67 -8.26
N VAL A 86 20.01 -18.68 -9.06
CA VAL A 86 21.15 -18.85 -9.97
C VAL A 86 22.49 -18.73 -9.26
N PHE A 87 22.64 -17.80 -8.33
CA PHE A 87 23.91 -17.47 -7.69
C PHE A 87 24.04 -17.91 -6.25
N GLY A 88 22.93 -18.24 -5.60
CA GLY A 88 22.90 -18.76 -4.23
C GLY A 88 23.27 -20.24 -4.14
N MET A 89 23.19 -20.95 -5.25
CA MET A 89 23.53 -22.37 -5.32
C MET A 89 24.81 -22.56 -6.11
N PRO A 90 25.87 -23.11 -5.51
CA PRO A 90 27.14 -23.31 -6.22
C PRO A 90 26.97 -24.33 -7.34
N LEU A 91 27.36 -23.95 -8.55
CA LEU A 91 27.47 -24.89 -9.67
C LEU A 91 28.53 -25.95 -9.35
N ARG A 92 28.13 -27.22 -9.38
CA ARG A 92 29.04 -28.34 -9.18
C ARG A 92 29.62 -28.76 -10.52
N LEU A 93 30.91 -28.53 -10.69
CA LEU A 93 31.62 -28.85 -11.91
C LEU A 93 32.60 -30.00 -11.68
N GLY A 94 32.31 -31.14 -12.25
CA GLY A 94 33.26 -32.27 -12.30
C GLY A 94 34.22 -32.14 -13.49
N LYS A 95 35.52 -32.32 -13.25
CA LYS A 95 36.51 -32.36 -14.31
C LYS A 95 37.01 -33.82 -14.53
N TYR A 96 37.03 -34.24 -15.77
CA TYR A 96 37.56 -35.57 -16.13
C TYR A 96 38.72 -35.45 -17.10
N ASP A 97 39.62 -36.42 -17.07
CA ASP A 97 40.76 -36.49 -18.01
C ASP A 97 40.29 -36.88 -19.40
N ALA A 98 41.00 -36.40 -20.47
CA ALA A 98 40.65 -36.69 -21.84
C ALA A 98 40.71 -38.20 -22.18
N SER A 99 41.41 -38.99 -21.37
CA SER A 99 41.51 -40.46 -21.47
C SER A 99 40.42 -41.22 -20.71
N ALA A 100 39.53 -40.51 -19.97
CA ALA A 100 38.50 -41.15 -19.16
C ALA A 100 37.49 -41.90 -20.04
N SER A 101 37.12 -43.09 -19.62
CA SER A 101 36.09 -43.88 -20.29
C SER A 101 34.69 -43.29 -20.13
N GLU A 102 33.76 -43.66 -21.01
CA GLU A 102 32.35 -43.25 -20.86
C GLU A 102 31.71 -43.73 -19.54
N SER A 103 32.18 -44.88 -19.00
CA SER A 103 31.80 -45.39 -17.68
C SER A 103 32.23 -44.45 -16.58
N ASP A 104 33.48 -43.95 -16.63
CA ASP A 104 34.02 -43.04 -15.60
C ASP A 104 33.31 -41.69 -15.61
N LYS A 105 33.02 -41.18 -16.77
CA LYS A 105 32.25 -39.94 -16.96
C LYS A 105 30.85 -40.08 -16.34
N LYS A 106 30.20 -41.23 -16.61
CA LYS A 106 28.88 -41.50 -16.08
C LYS A 106 28.86 -41.60 -14.56
N GLN A 107 29.84 -42.33 -13.98
CA GLN A 107 29.99 -42.43 -12.53
C GLN A 107 30.30 -41.08 -11.88
N LEU A 108 31.13 -40.24 -12.51
CA LEU A 108 31.42 -38.90 -12.01
C LEU A 108 30.15 -38.03 -12.01
N MET A 109 29.36 -38.10 -13.07
CA MET A 109 28.11 -37.34 -13.18
C MET A 109 27.07 -37.78 -12.10
N GLU A 110 26.92 -39.10 -11.93
CA GLU A 110 26.04 -39.66 -10.90
C GLU A 110 26.49 -39.25 -9.49
N ALA A 111 27.82 -39.28 -9.23
CA ALA A 111 28.36 -38.82 -7.96
C ALA A 111 28.07 -37.33 -7.68
N ILE A 112 28.22 -36.46 -8.67
CA ILE A 112 27.97 -35.04 -8.54
C ILE A 112 26.46 -34.75 -8.33
N ILE A 113 25.60 -35.46 -9.07
CA ILE A 113 24.13 -35.34 -8.92
C ILE A 113 23.69 -35.82 -7.53
N SER A 114 24.32 -36.91 -7.00
CA SER A 114 23.95 -37.43 -5.70
C SER A 114 24.30 -36.50 -4.53
N LEU A 115 25.20 -35.54 -4.72
CA LEU A 115 25.58 -34.55 -3.72
C LEU A 115 24.53 -33.45 -3.48
N GLY A 116 23.47 -33.38 -4.32
CA GLY A 116 22.36 -32.44 -4.15
C GLY A 116 21.53 -32.29 -5.41
N THR A 117 20.46 -31.50 -5.32
CA THR A 117 19.46 -31.30 -6.39
C THR A 117 19.82 -30.19 -7.38
N ASP A 118 20.99 -29.57 -7.26
CA ASP A 118 21.36 -28.36 -7.97
C ASP A 118 22.05 -28.65 -9.31
N ALA A 119 22.27 -27.58 -10.09
CA ALA A 119 22.91 -27.69 -11.39
C ALA A 119 24.28 -28.37 -11.31
N ALA A 120 24.44 -29.47 -12.05
CA ALA A 120 25.65 -30.24 -12.10
C ALA A 120 26.11 -30.41 -13.56
N GLY A 121 27.41 -30.40 -13.79
CA GLY A 121 27.99 -30.61 -15.12
C GLY A 121 29.35 -31.29 -15.04
N ILE A 122 29.73 -32.01 -16.10
CA ILE A 122 31.06 -32.54 -16.26
C ILE A 122 31.71 -31.97 -17.52
N VAL A 123 32.99 -31.63 -17.44
CA VAL A 123 33.77 -31.09 -18.55
C VAL A 123 35.14 -31.75 -18.63
N PRO A 124 35.77 -31.90 -19.81
CA PRO A 124 37.14 -32.30 -19.90
C PRO A 124 38.05 -31.34 -19.14
N SER A 125 39.13 -31.87 -18.55
CA SER A 125 40.10 -31.05 -17.80
C SER A 125 40.79 -29.98 -18.66
N SER A 126 40.76 -30.16 -20.00
CA SER A 126 41.24 -29.19 -20.96
C SER A 126 40.25 -28.07 -21.28
N THR A 127 39.00 -28.18 -20.82
CA THR A 127 37.97 -27.19 -21.04
C THR A 127 37.81 -26.33 -19.78
N MET A 128 37.93 -25.02 -19.95
CA MET A 128 37.68 -24.07 -18.86
C MET A 128 36.33 -23.41 -19.09
N ILE A 129 35.42 -23.52 -18.13
CA ILE A 129 34.22 -22.71 -18.09
C ILE A 129 34.47 -21.61 -17.07
N GLU A 130 34.59 -20.39 -17.57
CA GLU A 130 34.68 -19.22 -16.70
C GLU A 130 33.28 -18.60 -16.55
N PHE A 131 32.81 -18.57 -15.33
CA PHE A 131 31.71 -17.71 -14.98
C PHE A 131 32.29 -16.31 -14.75
N ILE A 132 32.01 -15.38 -15.64
CA ILE A 132 32.36 -13.99 -15.43
C ILE A 132 31.42 -13.46 -14.34
N GLU A 133 31.80 -13.67 -13.09
CA GLU A 133 31.16 -12.99 -11.99
C GLU A 133 31.57 -11.51 -12.04
N SER A 134 30.63 -10.63 -12.33
CA SER A 134 30.85 -9.22 -11.95
C SER A 134 31.08 -9.21 -10.44
N GLN A 135 32.14 -8.54 -9.93
CA GLN A 135 32.49 -8.45 -8.50
C GLN A 135 31.27 -8.02 -7.68
N LYS A 136 30.58 -8.97 -7.01
CA LYS A 136 29.15 -8.85 -6.72
C LYS A 136 28.75 -9.00 -5.26
N THR A 137 29.54 -8.49 -4.35
CA THR A 137 29.00 -8.18 -3.01
C THR A 137 27.96 -7.05 -3.07
N THR A 138 28.02 -6.21 -4.10
CA THR A 138 27.13 -5.06 -4.30
C THR A 138 25.77 -5.42 -4.92
N SER A 139 25.64 -6.59 -5.57
CA SER A 139 24.42 -6.92 -6.33
C SER A 139 23.21 -7.24 -5.45
N VAL A 140 23.39 -7.93 -4.33
CA VAL A 140 22.29 -8.27 -3.39
C VAL A 140 21.74 -7.01 -2.72
N GLU A 141 22.62 -6.10 -2.33
CA GLU A 141 22.22 -4.83 -1.72
C GLU A 141 21.38 -3.93 -2.65
N ILE A 142 21.53 -4.07 -3.97
CA ILE A 142 20.76 -3.28 -4.93
C ILE A 142 19.30 -3.65 -4.86
N TYR A 143 18.95 -4.93 -4.82
CA TYR A 143 17.57 -5.42 -4.69
C TYR A 143 16.96 -4.95 -3.37
N GLU A 144 17.66 -5.14 -2.25
CA GLU A 144 17.20 -4.68 -0.95
C GLU A 144 16.96 -3.16 -0.92
N LYS A 145 17.89 -2.37 -1.47
CA LYS A 145 17.79 -0.92 -1.52
C LYS A 145 16.61 -0.47 -2.39
N LEU A 146 16.34 -1.14 -3.51
CA LEU A 146 15.20 -0.82 -4.37
C LEU A 146 13.89 -1.18 -3.69
N ALA A 147 13.79 -2.36 -3.07
CA ALA A 147 12.61 -2.75 -2.30
C ALA A 147 12.31 -1.75 -1.17
N ARG A 148 13.32 -1.38 -0.39
CA ARG A 148 13.20 -0.36 0.68
C ARG A 148 12.79 1.01 0.12
N TYR A 149 13.38 1.45 -0.97
CA TYR A 149 13.00 2.69 -1.63
C TYR A 149 11.52 2.68 -2.02
N CYS A 150 11.03 1.57 -2.61
CA CYS A 150 9.61 1.43 -2.95
C CYS A 150 8.72 1.51 -1.70
N ASP A 151 9.08 0.85 -0.60
CA ASP A 151 8.35 0.91 0.66
C ASP A 151 8.32 2.32 1.26
N GLU A 152 9.43 3.02 1.22
CA GLU A 152 9.50 4.41 1.67
C GLU A 152 8.59 5.33 0.84
N GLN A 153 8.56 5.17 -0.49
CA GLN A 153 7.67 5.97 -1.33
C GLN A 153 6.19 5.66 -1.08
N ILE A 154 5.85 4.38 -0.85
CA ILE A 154 4.50 3.96 -0.47
C ILE A 154 4.12 4.58 0.89
N SER A 155 5.02 4.49 1.87
CA SER A 155 4.83 5.07 3.20
C SER A 155 4.64 6.59 3.15
N LYS A 156 5.48 7.30 2.38
CA LYS A 156 5.34 8.75 2.15
C LYS A 156 3.98 9.10 1.53
N ALA A 157 3.52 8.31 0.57
CA ALA A 157 2.25 8.56 -0.10
C ALA A 157 1.04 8.35 0.83
N ILE A 158 1.08 7.37 1.74
CA ILE A 158 -0.04 7.00 2.61
C ILE A 158 -0.01 7.77 3.93
N LEU A 159 1.17 7.87 4.55
CA LEU A 159 1.35 8.38 5.91
C LEU A 159 2.00 9.78 5.95
N GLY A 160 2.41 10.32 4.80
CA GLY A 160 3.19 11.55 4.73
C GLY A 160 4.63 11.45 5.24
N GLN A 161 5.09 10.25 5.62
CA GLN A 161 6.38 10.01 6.28
C GLN A 161 6.90 8.59 6.06
N THR A 162 8.20 8.36 6.36
CA THR A 162 8.85 7.06 6.13
C THR A 162 9.09 6.23 7.39
N LEU A 163 9.10 6.83 8.58
CA LEU A 163 9.68 6.24 9.80
C LEU A 163 8.71 5.50 10.72
N THR A 164 7.43 5.34 10.36
CA THR A 164 6.46 4.65 11.24
C THR A 164 6.54 3.14 11.20
N SER A 165 7.19 2.57 10.18
CA SER A 165 7.28 1.12 9.98
C SER A 165 8.63 0.51 10.31
N ASP A 166 9.70 1.31 10.36
CA ASP A 166 11.05 0.82 10.67
C ASP A 166 11.50 1.36 12.03
N SER A 167 11.38 0.54 13.06
CA SER A 167 11.75 0.79 14.45
C SER A 167 13.26 0.85 14.71
N GLY A 168 14.05 1.10 13.69
CA GLY A 168 15.51 1.14 13.76
C GLY A 168 16.09 2.50 14.14
N GLY A 169 15.77 3.07 15.31
CA GLY A 169 16.59 4.12 15.91
C GLY A 169 16.15 5.58 15.75
N GLY A 170 14.86 5.86 15.51
CA GLY A 170 14.33 7.21 15.62
C GLY A 170 14.34 7.72 17.07
N SER A 171 14.83 8.94 17.32
CA SER A 171 14.74 9.54 18.65
C SER A 171 13.27 9.80 19.02
N TYR A 172 12.93 9.83 20.32
CA TYR A 172 11.59 10.16 20.82
C TYR A 172 10.99 11.43 20.19
N ALA A 173 11.83 12.46 20.01
CA ALA A 173 11.44 13.70 19.34
C ALA A 173 10.99 13.50 17.89
N GLN A 174 11.68 12.64 17.14
CA GLN A 174 11.33 12.28 15.77
C GLN A 174 10.00 11.54 15.70
N SER A 175 9.76 10.60 16.62
CA SER A 175 8.51 9.86 16.72
C SER A 175 7.33 10.79 17.05
N LYS A 176 7.52 11.79 17.91
CA LYS A 176 6.51 12.81 18.23
C LYS A 176 6.11 13.62 16.99
N THR A 177 7.08 14.15 16.26
CA THR A 177 6.83 14.93 15.02
C THR A 177 6.11 14.09 13.95
N HIS A 178 6.45 12.82 13.84
CA HIS A 178 5.77 11.93 12.90
C HIS A 178 4.32 11.62 13.30
N ASN A 179 4.02 11.53 14.58
CA ASN A 179 2.66 11.41 15.07
C ASN A 179 1.85 12.67 14.80
N GLU A 180 2.43 13.86 14.94
CA GLU A 180 1.76 15.13 14.60
C GLU A 180 1.36 15.17 13.12
N VAL A 181 2.26 14.82 12.18
CA VAL A 181 1.94 14.77 10.75
C VAL A 181 0.80 13.77 10.46
N ARG A 182 0.85 12.59 11.08
CA ARG A 182 -0.22 11.59 10.94
C ARG A 182 -1.55 12.11 11.50
N HIS A 183 -1.51 12.81 12.62
CA HIS A 183 -2.69 13.42 13.24
C HIS A 183 -3.31 14.48 12.33
N ASP A 184 -2.49 15.36 11.74
CA ASP A 184 -2.94 16.38 10.79
C ASP A 184 -3.67 15.77 9.58
N LEU A 185 -3.14 14.66 9.02
CA LEU A 185 -3.80 13.92 7.95
C LEU A 185 -5.15 13.36 8.41
N THR A 186 -5.19 12.76 9.61
CA THR A 186 -6.43 12.21 10.20
C THR A 186 -7.48 13.31 10.39
N VAL A 187 -7.10 14.47 10.90
CA VAL A 187 -8.00 15.62 11.08
C VAL A 187 -8.52 16.14 9.74
N ALA A 188 -7.66 16.22 8.72
CA ALA A 188 -8.05 16.65 7.39
C ALA A 188 -9.07 15.68 6.74
N ASP A 189 -8.81 14.38 6.85
CA ASP A 189 -9.71 13.34 6.35
C ASP A 189 -11.05 13.33 7.10
N ALA A 190 -11.02 13.44 8.43
CA ALA A 190 -12.20 13.51 9.27
C ALA A 190 -13.08 14.74 8.91
N LYS A 191 -12.48 15.92 8.72
CA LYS A 191 -13.20 17.11 8.26
C LYS A 191 -13.84 16.91 6.89
N SER A 192 -13.10 16.32 5.94
CA SER A 192 -13.60 16.05 4.59
C SER A 192 -14.76 15.05 4.60
N LEU A 193 -14.66 14.00 5.41
CA LEU A 193 -15.71 13.00 5.59
C LEU A 193 -16.94 13.58 6.29
N ALA A 194 -16.75 14.41 7.30
CA ALA A 194 -17.85 15.08 8.01
C ALA A 194 -18.71 15.95 7.08
N VAL A 195 -18.08 16.66 6.15
CA VAL A 195 -18.79 17.42 5.11
C VAL A 195 -19.65 16.51 4.23
N THR A 196 -19.11 15.35 3.84
CA THR A 196 -19.86 14.38 3.03
C THR A 196 -21.05 13.80 3.80
N ILE A 197 -20.84 13.36 5.04
CA ILE A 197 -21.92 12.83 5.89
C ILE A 197 -23.00 13.89 6.11
N ARG A 198 -22.61 15.12 6.39
CA ARG A 198 -23.57 16.21 6.55
C ARG A 198 -24.39 16.46 5.28
N ARG A 199 -23.76 16.42 4.09
CA ARG A 199 -24.43 16.67 2.82
C ARG A 199 -25.35 15.52 2.39
N ASP A 200 -24.86 14.28 2.48
CA ASP A 200 -25.52 13.13 1.84
C ASP A 200 -26.36 12.29 2.80
N ILE A 201 -26.23 12.50 4.11
CA ILE A 201 -26.96 11.74 5.14
C ILE A 201 -27.82 12.70 5.99
N ILE A 202 -27.16 13.64 6.68
CA ILE A 202 -27.86 14.44 7.71
C ILE A 202 -28.84 15.40 7.07
N ARG A 203 -28.43 16.09 5.99
CA ARG A 203 -29.30 17.01 5.28
C ARG A 203 -30.59 16.34 4.77
N PRO A 204 -30.55 15.24 3.97
CA PRO A 204 -31.75 14.55 3.54
C PRO A 204 -32.63 14.06 4.70
N LEU A 205 -32.00 13.53 5.74
CA LEU A 205 -32.74 13.05 6.92
C LEU A 205 -33.50 14.18 7.60
N VAL A 206 -32.89 15.35 7.74
CA VAL A 206 -33.55 16.53 8.34
C VAL A 206 -34.65 17.06 7.41
N GLU A 207 -34.38 17.17 6.12
CA GLU A 207 -35.35 17.69 5.15
C GLU A 207 -36.59 16.78 5.04
N PHE A 208 -36.42 15.46 5.05
CA PHE A 208 -37.53 14.49 5.03
C PHE A 208 -38.42 14.53 6.28
N ASN A 209 -37.85 14.88 7.44
CA ASN A 209 -38.57 14.86 8.71
C ASN A 209 -39.08 16.23 9.14
N TYR A 210 -38.42 17.31 8.74
CA TYR A 210 -38.66 18.65 9.28
C TYR A 210 -38.84 19.71 8.17
N GLY A 211 -38.72 19.30 6.87
CA GLY A 211 -38.85 20.20 5.75
C GLY A 211 -37.55 20.90 5.35
N SER A 212 -37.54 21.46 4.15
CA SER A 212 -36.34 22.06 3.51
C SER A 212 -35.80 23.30 4.21
N GLU A 213 -36.62 23.99 4.99
CA GLU A 213 -36.23 25.19 5.75
C GLU A 213 -35.63 24.89 7.13
N ALA A 214 -35.56 23.60 7.51
CA ALA A 214 -35.06 23.21 8.82
C ALA A 214 -33.52 23.42 8.92
N ASN A 215 -33.08 23.85 10.09
CA ASN A 215 -31.67 24.00 10.38
C ASN A 215 -30.95 22.64 10.40
N ILE A 216 -29.93 22.50 9.57
CA ILE A 216 -29.13 21.28 9.50
C ILE A 216 -28.07 21.32 10.61
N PRO A 217 -28.06 20.36 11.55
CA PRO A 217 -27.12 20.34 12.65
C PRO A 217 -25.68 20.22 12.17
N PHE A 218 -24.77 20.71 13.00
CA PHE A 218 -23.34 20.49 12.81
C PHE A 218 -23.01 19.01 13.08
N PHE A 219 -22.12 18.48 12.26
CA PHE A 219 -21.55 17.15 12.46
C PHE A 219 -20.03 17.24 12.31
N GLY A 220 -19.31 16.59 13.21
CA GLY A 220 -17.85 16.51 13.18
C GLY A 220 -17.39 15.29 13.94
N PHE A 221 -16.19 14.85 13.64
CA PHE A 221 -15.48 13.82 14.38
C PHE A 221 -14.66 14.50 15.49
N ASP A 222 -14.65 13.90 16.66
CA ASP A 222 -13.72 14.27 17.72
C ASP A 222 -12.35 13.65 17.42
N CYS A 223 -11.41 14.50 17.02
CA CYS A 223 -10.04 14.13 16.67
C CYS A 223 -9.03 14.75 17.63
N HIS A 224 -9.43 15.07 18.86
CA HIS A 224 -8.49 15.57 19.85
C HIS A 224 -7.45 14.50 20.18
N GLU A 225 -6.18 14.90 20.24
CA GLU A 225 -5.14 14.03 20.79
C GLU A 225 -5.47 13.73 22.25
N VAL A 226 -5.28 12.47 22.62
CA VAL A 226 -5.35 12.09 24.04
C VAL A 226 -4.14 12.75 24.71
N GLU A 227 -4.38 13.76 25.53
CA GLU A 227 -3.34 14.40 26.32
C GLU A 227 -2.55 13.36 27.10
N ASP A 228 -1.23 13.39 27.01
CA ASP A 228 -0.40 12.48 27.81
C ASP A 228 -0.60 12.87 29.29
N GLN A 229 -1.36 12.02 29.98
CA GLN A 229 -1.70 12.27 31.40
C GLN A 229 -0.46 12.47 32.28
N LYS A 230 0.70 11.94 31.86
CA LYS A 230 1.97 12.17 32.55
C LYS A 230 2.46 13.60 32.37
N GLU A 231 2.37 14.15 31.17
CA GLU A 231 2.77 15.52 30.86
C GLU A 231 1.86 16.51 31.60
N VAL A 232 0.56 16.24 31.61
CA VAL A 232 -0.43 17.03 32.37
C VAL A 232 -0.16 16.97 33.87
N VAL A 233 0.13 15.80 34.42
CA VAL A 233 0.47 15.62 35.83
C VAL A 233 1.77 16.32 36.21
N GLU A 234 2.78 16.31 35.33
CA GLU A 234 4.04 17.05 35.56
C GLU A 234 3.83 18.56 35.54
N ILE A 235 3.02 19.07 34.62
CA ILE A 235 2.65 20.49 34.57
C ILE A 235 1.93 20.89 35.87
N TYR A 236 0.94 20.10 36.31
CA TYR A 236 0.25 20.38 37.57
C TYR A 236 1.16 20.28 38.79
N LYS A 237 2.10 19.35 38.84
CA LYS A 237 3.09 19.26 39.92
C LYS A 237 3.99 20.51 39.95
N THR A 238 4.43 20.98 38.80
CA THR A 238 5.30 22.17 38.70
C THR A 238 4.55 23.42 39.15
N LEU A 239 3.28 23.54 38.76
CA LEU A 239 2.42 24.67 39.17
C LEU A 239 1.97 24.63 40.64
N ALA A 240 1.98 23.46 41.28
CA ALA A 240 1.59 23.29 42.69
C ALA A 240 2.78 23.39 43.65
N CYS A 241 4.03 23.41 43.14
CA CYS A 241 5.21 23.55 43.97
C CYS A 241 5.76 24.99 44.03
N ASP A 242 5.16 25.95 43.33
CA ASP A 242 5.35 27.41 43.45
C ASP A 242 4.27 28.03 44.32
#